data_20d2f87a2e94d342113f15f683ed7aef
#
_entry.id   20d2f87a2e94d342113f15f683ed7aef
#
_cell.length_a   1.000
_cell.length_b   1.000
_cell.length_c   1.000
_cell.angle_alpha   90.00
_cell.angle_beta   90.00
_cell.angle_gamma   90.00
#
_symmetry.space_group_name_H-M   'P 1'
#
loop_
_entity.id
_entity.type
_entity.pdbx_description
1 polymer ?
#
loop_
_entity_poly.entity_id
_entity_poly.type
_entity_poly.pdbx_seq_one_letter_code
_entity_poly.pdbx_strand_id
1 'polypeptide(L)'
;GALQAYNTLLDTAGTPHETYADTSWEWQRTWEGDLDAMIFPKLGIRDWQAVFHTEWTYQYTSNFHSEEDLLITTENKSGSGSLLIFRDSFSNALLPFLAQRYETAKFSRAVPYALYELEDTPYDTVILEIAERNLRNLLMSAPIMPAPLTEEAEAPLETDAVLKTRTVNGYRHYYGYLEEADAQNARTIYLRLSNGTDVRYAEAFPIYESALLDSEEVQSNGFSAYLPADQTDGYQVSVVIQPEKQAER
;
A
#
# COMPACT_ATOMS: atom_id res chain seq x y z
N GLY A 1 -3.01 1.36 22.76
CA GLY A 1 -3.14 1.11 21.30
C GLY A 1 -1.85 1.44 20.58
N ALA A 2 -1.61 2.71 20.23
CA ALA A 2 -0.46 3.10 19.39
C ALA A 2 0.90 2.64 19.92
N LEU A 3 1.21 2.85 21.19
CA LEU A 3 2.46 2.37 21.81
C LEU A 3 2.59 0.85 21.74
N GLN A 4 1.50 0.10 21.89
CA GLN A 4 1.52 -1.36 21.77
C GLN A 4 1.79 -1.79 20.34
N ALA A 5 1.14 -1.17 19.36
CA ALA A 5 1.39 -1.43 17.94
C ALA A 5 2.85 -1.10 17.57
N TYR A 6 3.37 0.04 18.04
CA TYR A 6 4.76 0.43 17.87
C TYR A 6 5.72 -0.61 18.46
N ASN A 7 5.49 -1.07 19.69
CA ASN A 7 6.32 -2.11 20.33
C ASN A 7 6.23 -3.46 19.59
N THR A 8 5.09 -3.80 18.99
CA THR A 8 4.97 -4.98 18.13
C THR A 8 5.85 -4.85 16.87
N LEU A 9 5.93 -3.65 16.28
CA LEU A 9 6.86 -3.40 15.17
C LEU A 9 8.32 -3.56 15.61
N LEU A 10 8.68 -3.09 16.81
CA LEU A 10 10.03 -3.27 17.38
C LEU A 10 10.37 -4.74 17.61
N ASP A 11 9.43 -5.54 18.13
CA ASP A 11 9.59 -6.99 18.29
C ASP A 11 9.89 -7.67 16.96
N THR A 12 9.14 -7.33 15.92
CA THR A 12 9.32 -7.87 14.57
C THR A 12 10.70 -7.53 14.01
N ALA A 13 11.23 -6.34 14.34
CA ALA A 13 12.56 -5.90 13.97
C ALA A 13 13.68 -6.42 14.89
N GLY A 14 13.35 -7.22 15.92
CA GLY A 14 14.32 -7.70 16.92
C GLY A 14 14.89 -6.59 17.80
N THR A 15 14.17 -5.50 17.96
CA THR A 15 14.57 -4.32 18.73
C THR A 15 13.86 -4.30 20.09
N PRO A 16 14.54 -3.93 21.19
CA PRO A 16 13.90 -3.83 22.50
C PRO A 16 12.72 -2.85 22.51
N HIS A 17 11.70 -3.18 23.31
CA HIS A 17 10.56 -2.30 23.54
C HIS A 17 10.99 -0.93 24.08
N GLU A 18 10.27 0.09 23.67
CA GLU A 18 10.34 1.40 24.32
C GLU A 18 9.29 1.50 25.42
N THR A 19 9.71 2.04 26.54
CA THR A 19 8.85 2.26 27.72
C THR A 19 8.86 3.72 28.07
N TYR A 20 7.69 4.25 28.41
CA TYR A 20 7.52 5.61 28.89
C TYR A 20 7.11 5.55 30.34
N ALA A 21 7.72 6.41 31.19
CA ALA A 21 7.36 6.49 32.59
C ALA A 21 5.88 6.84 32.77
N ASP A 22 5.22 6.30 33.79
CA ASP A 22 3.78 6.55 34.05
C ASP A 22 3.44 8.03 34.20
N THR A 23 4.43 8.87 34.55
CA THR A 23 4.27 10.33 34.62
C THR A 23 4.38 11.05 33.30
N SER A 24 4.77 10.35 32.22
CA SER A 24 4.91 10.94 30.88
C SER A 24 3.61 10.93 30.07
N TRP A 25 2.55 10.39 30.62
CA TRP A 25 1.23 10.36 29.97
C TRP A 25 0.12 10.32 31.01
N GLU A 26 -1.08 10.75 30.62
CA GLU A 26 -2.28 10.67 31.44
C GLU A 26 -3.50 10.25 30.60
N TRP A 27 -4.53 9.71 31.27
CA TRP A 27 -5.78 9.42 30.64
C TRP A 27 -6.65 10.69 30.59
N GLN A 28 -7.08 11.06 29.37
CA GLN A 28 -8.04 12.14 29.15
C GLN A 28 -9.26 11.64 28.38
N ARG A 29 -10.44 12.12 28.73
CA ARG A 29 -11.69 11.81 28.02
C ARG A 29 -12.03 12.95 27.07
N THR A 30 -11.24 13.09 26.02
CA THR A 30 -11.33 14.22 25.07
C THR A 30 -11.54 13.77 23.63
N TRP A 31 -11.33 12.48 23.33
CA TRP A 31 -11.39 11.94 22.00
C TRP A 31 -12.84 11.63 21.59
N GLU A 32 -13.27 12.10 20.42
CA GLU A 32 -14.50 11.64 19.77
C GLU A 32 -14.14 10.49 18.84
N GLY A 33 -14.51 9.25 19.24
CA GLY A 33 -14.31 8.05 18.43
C GLY A 33 -15.12 8.14 17.14
N ASP A 34 -14.52 7.75 16.02
CA ASP A 34 -15.18 7.76 14.72
C ASP A 34 -16.40 6.83 14.69
N LEU A 35 -16.35 5.68 15.38
CA LEU A 35 -17.47 4.74 15.46
C LEU A 35 -18.67 5.34 16.22
N ASP A 36 -18.42 6.02 17.35
CA ASP A 36 -19.48 6.69 18.10
C ASP A 36 -20.11 7.82 17.29
N ALA A 37 -19.29 8.61 16.61
CA ALA A 37 -19.74 9.68 15.73
C ALA A 37 -20.55 9.14 14.53
N MET A 38 -20.20 7.99 13.98
CA MET A 38 -20.92 7.34 12.88
C MET A 38 -22.26 6.74 13.33
N ILE A 39 -22.31 6.11 14.52
CA ILE A 39 -23.52 5.44 15.01
C ILE A 39 -24.45 6.43 15.74
N PHE A 40 -23.85 7.35 16.50
CA PHE A 40 -24.59 8.29 17.35
C PHE A 40 -24.10 9.75 17.18
N PRO A 41 -24.21 10.34 15.98
CA PRO A 41 -23.57 11.63 15.64
C PRO A 41 -24.00 12.82 16.49
N LYS A 42 -25.10 12.69 17.26
CA LYS A 42 -25.64 13.77 18.10
C LYS A 42 -25.30 13.64 19.58
N LEU A 43 -24.72 12.53 20.01
CA LEU A 43 -24.50 12.28 21.44
C LEU A 43 -23.18 12.87 21.95
N GLY A 44 -22.21 13.17 21.07
CA GLY A 44 -20.91 13.73 21.47
C GLY A 44 -20.19 12.89 22.52
N ILE A 45 -20.28 11.57 22.39
CA ILE A 45 -19.66 10.63 23.33
C ILE A 45 -18.13 10.76 23.15
N ARG A 46 -17.44 10.93 24.28
CA ARG A 46 -15.97 11.02 24.27
C ARG A 46 -15.37 9.80 24.95
N ASP A 47 -14.38 9.25 24.25
CA ASP A 47 -13.60 8.11 24.72
C ASP A 47 -12.35 8.54 25.49
N TRP A 48 -11.82 7.61 26.26
CA TRP A 48 -10.56 7.76 26.96
C TRP A 48 -9.39 7.56 25.99
N GLN A 49 -8.45 8.49 26.02
CA GLN A 49 -7.18 8.36 25.33
C GLN A 49 -6.01 8.63 26.27
N ALA A 50 -4.88 7.99 26.01
CA ALA A 50 -3.61 8.33 26.66
C ALA A 50 -3.02 9.56 25.94
N VAL A 51 -2.84 10.64 26.67
CA VAL A 51 -2.18 11.86 26.20
C VAL A 51 -0.75 11.85 26.73
N PHE A 52 0.21 11.84 25.81
CA PHE A 52 1.63 11.84 26.16
C PHE A 52 2.15 13.26 26.34
N HIS A 53 2.89 13.48 27.43
CA HIS A 53 3.56 14.75 27.77
C HIS A 53 5.07 14.67 27.48
N THR A 54 5.48 13.78 26.59
CA THR A 54 6.86 13.59 26.19
C THR A 54 7.33 14.76 25.32
N GLU A 55 8.51 15.29 25.61
CA GLU A 55 9.18 16.24 24.72
C GLU A 55 9.78 15.47 23.55
N TRP A 56 9.12 15.60 22.37
CA TRP A 56 9.60 15.01 21.13
C TRP A 56 10.73 15.86 20.56
N THR A 57 11.80 15.21 20.08
CA THR A 57 12.98 15.89 19.52
C THR A 57 12.99 15.98 18.00
N TYR A 58 12.06 15.28 17.34
CA TYR A 58 11.91 15.37 15.89
C TYR A 58 11.33 16.72 15.45
N GLN A 59 11.57 17.07 14.20
CA GLN A 59 11.04 18.26 13.56
C GLN A 59 10.36 17.89 12.26
N TYR A 60 9.28 18.59 11.92
CA TYR A 60 8.64 18.45 10.62
C TYR A 60 9.48 19.19 9.56
N THR A 61 9.76 18.51 8.45
CA THR A 61 10.46 19.04 7.28
C THR A 61 9.51 19.35 6.12
N SER A 62 8.28 18.80 6.16
CA SER A 62 7.18 19.21 5.30
C SER A 62 6.45 20.43 5.87
N ASN A 63 5.59 21.04 5.05
CA ASN A 63 4.65 22.08 5.50
C ASN A 63 3.50 21.43 6.29
N PHE A 64 3.78 21.05 7.54
CA PHE A 64 2.86 20.32 8.40
C PHE A 64 1.72 21.21 8.89
N HIS A 65 0.47 20.77 8.71
CA HIS A 65 -0.73 21.41 9.24
C HIS A 65 -1.44 20.53 10.27
N SER A 66 -1.49 19.23 9.99
CA SER A 66 -2.09 18.22 10.88
C SER A 66 -1.63 16.81 10.49
N GLU A 67 -1.95 15.84 11.35
CA GLU A 67 -1.74 14.42 11.06
C GLU A 67 -2.56 13.92 9.86
N GLU A 68 -3.52 14.71 9.39
CA GLU A 68 -4.35 14.39 8.22
C GLU A 68 -3.68 14.77 6.88
N ASP A 69 -2.52 15.44 6.90
CA ASP A 69 -1.80 15.80 5.68
C ASP A 69 -1.45 14.56 4.85
N LEU A 70 -1.58 14.69 3.52
CA LEU A 70 -1.30 13.60 2.59
C LEU A 70 0.16 13.14 2.64
N LEU A 71 1.06 14.08 2.92
CA LEU A 71 2.50 13.83 3.00
C LEU A 71 3.06 14.58 4.20
N ILE A 72 3.67 13.82 5.10
CA ILE A 72 4.41 14.36 6.24
C ILE A 72 5.83 13.84 6.17
N THR A 73 6.82 14.70 6.36
CA THR A 73 8.21 14.31 6.50
C THR A 73 8.78 14.89 7.79
N THR A 74 9.62 14.10 8.45
CA THR A 74 10.26 14.48 9.71
C THR A 74 11.74 14.15 9.70
N GLU A 75 12.50 14.90 10.51
CA GLU A 75 13.90 14.63 10.83
C GLU A 75 14.10 14.62 12.35
N ASN A 76 14.91 13.68 12.81
CA ASN A 76 15.34 13.60 14.20
C ASN A 76 16.83 13.26 14.29
N LYS A 77 17.64 14.22 14.71
CA LYS A 77 19.11 14.03 14.85
C LYS A 77 19.49 12.98 15.89
N SER A 78 18.59 12.63 16.79
CA SER A 78 18.81 11.59 17.81
C SER A 78 18.27 10.22 17.35
N GLY A 79 17.55 10.17 16.25
CA GLY A 79 17.06 8.95 15.63
C GLY A 79 18.12 8.24 14.81
N SER A 80 17.76 7.09 14.26
CA SER A 80 18.63 6.33 13.35
C SER A 80 17.85 5.64 12.24
N GLY A 81 18.45 5.63 11.06
CA GLY A 81 17.85 5.02 9.86
C GLY A 81 16.71 5.83 9.26
N SER A 82 16.15 5.31 8.20
CA SER A 82 15.13 5.94 7.38
C SER A 82 13.85 5.12 7.33
N LEU A 83 12.69 5.78 7.38
CA LEU A 83 11.38 5.18 7.32
C LEU A 83 10.56 5.71 6.15
N LEU A 84 9.93 4.80 5.40
CA LEU A 84 8.78 5.10 4.55
C LEU A 84 7.56 4.36 5.10
N ILE A 85 6.49 5.08 5.37
CA ILE A 85 5.22 4.48 5.75
C ILE A 85 4.10 4.96 4.84
N PHE A 86 3.41 4.01 4.20
CA PHE A 86 2.11 4.22 3.59
C PHE A 86 1.05 3.93 4.63
N ARG A 87 0.15 4.87 4.86
CA ARG A 87 -0.72 4.85 6.03
C ARG A 87 -2.13 5.34 5.76
N ASP A 88 -3.03 5.02 6.65
CA ASP A 88 -4.31 5.74 6.78
C ASP A 88 -4.36 6.54 8.10
N SER A 89 -5.55 6.95 8.52
CA SER A 89 -5.72 7.77 9.74
C SER A 89 -5.42 7.01 11.04
N PHE A 90 -5.38 5.68 11.03
CA PHE A 90 -5.03 4.90 12.22
C PHE A 90 -3.57 5.09 12.64
N SER A 91 -2.69 5.38 11.68
CA SER A 91 -1.28 5.72 12.00
C SER A 91 -1.07 7.13 12.54
N ASN A 92 -2.08 7.99 12.61
CA ASN A 92 -1.92 9.33 13.20
C ASN A 92 -1.32 9.23 14.62
N ALA A 93 -1.80 8.26 15.41
CA ALA A 93 -1.30 8.03 16.76
C ALA A 93 0.07 7.32 16.82
N LEU A 94 0.55 6.73 15.73
CA LEU A 94 1.89 6.13 15.63
C LEU A 94 2.95 7.15 15.22
N LEU A 95 2.54 8.23 14.55
CA LEU A 95 3.45 9.22 13.97
C LEU A 95 4.51 9.73 14.97
N PRO A 96 4.17 10.18 16.18
CA PRO A 96 5.20 10.73 17.09
C PRO A 96 6.23 9.69 17.53
N PHE A 97 5.84 8.44 17.72
CA PHE A 97 6.76 7.36 18.11
C PHE A 97 7.72 7.02 16.96
N LEU A 98 7.19 6.90 15.73
CA LEU A 98 8.00 6.61 14.57
C LEU A 98 8.91 7.79 14.20
N ALA A 99 8.40 9.02 14.23
CA ALA A 99 9.18 10.23 13.98
C ALA A 99 10.30 10.42 15.01
N GLN A 100 10.07 10.02 16.27
CA GLN A 100 11.08 10.07 17.32
C GLN A 100 12.21 9.06 17.11
N ARG A 101 11.90 7.89 16.53
CA ARG A 101 12.85 6.81 16.38
C ARG A 101 13.79 6.97 15.18
N TYR A 102 13.24 7.37 14.03
CA TYR A 102 14.01 7.42 12.79
C TYR A 102 14.69 8.77 12.59
N GLU A 103 15.91 8.75 12.02
CA GLU A 103 16.61 9.96 11.64
C GLU A 103 15.81 10.74 10.59
N THR A 104 15.25 10.00 9.61
CA THR A 104 14.32 10.55 8.62
C THR A 104 13.10 9.68 8.50
N ALA A 105 11.92 10.29 8.42
CA ALA A 105 10.70 9.54 8.19
C ALA A 105 9.77 10.25 7.19
N LYS A 106 9.20 9.47 6.30
CA LYS A 106 8.19 9.90 5.32
C LYS A 106 6.90 9.13 5.55
N PHE A 107 5.83 9.87 5.83
CA PHE A 107 4.49 9.36 6.06
C PHE A 107 3.61 9.77 4.89
N SER A 108 3.10 8.80 4.12
CA SER A 108 2.28 9.03 2.95
C SER A 108 0.88 8.45 3.12
N ARG A 109 -0.15 9.27 2.88
CA ARG A 109 -1.56 8.84 2.78
C ARG A 109 -2.06 8.80 1.34
N ALA A 110 -1.17 9.03 0.37
CA ALA A 110 -1.53 9.03 -1.05
C ALA A 110 -1.97 7.62 -1.48
N VAL A 111 -3.07 7.56 -2.23
CA VAL A 111 -3.59 6.35 -2.86
C VAL A 111 -3.70 6.64 -4.37
N PRO A 112 -3.19 5.77 -5.24
CA PRO A 112 -2.50 4.50 -4.98
C PRO A 112 -1.13 4.68 -4.30
N TYR A 113 -0.70 3.66 -3.55
CA TYR A 113 0.60 3.67 -2.90
C TYR A 113 1.73 3.69 -3.92
N ALA A 114 2.65 4.65 -3.80
CA ALA A 114 3.74 4.89 -4.73
C ALA A 114 4.98 4.04 -4.36
N LEU A 115 4.87 2.71 -4.45
CA LEU A 115 5.96 1.79 -4.08
C LEU A 115 7.18 1.89 -5.02
N TYR A 116 7.03 2.49 -6.20
CA TYR A 116 8.16 2.78 -7.10
C TYR A 116 9.23 3.68 -6.47
N GLU A 117 8.88 4.45 -5.43
CA GLU A 117 9.85 5.29 -4.71
C GLU A 117 10.99 4.47 -4.07
N LEU A 118 10.75 3.17 -3.82
CA LEU A 118 11.75 2.26 -3.26
C LEU A 118 12.87 1.91 -4.26
N GLU A 119 12.67 2.14 -5.56
CA GLU A 119 13.71 1.92 -6.57
C GLU A 119 14.79 3.02 -6.53
N ASP A 120 14.36 4.26 -6.26
CA ASP A 120 15.24 5.43 -6.28
C ASP A 120 15.85 5.73 -4.90
N THR A 121 15.13 5.41 -3.84
CA THR A 121 15.52 5.74 -2.47
C THR A 121 15.41 4.52 -1.58
N PRO A 122 16.54 3.91 -1.18
CA PRO A 122 16.51 2.82 -0.22
C PRO A 122 16.13 3.36 1.16
N TYR A 123 15.09 2.77 1.76
CA TYR A 123 14.69 3.01 3.14
C TYR A 123 15.10 1.81 4.00
N ASP A 124 15.57 2.08 5.22
CA ASP A 124 15.90 1.00 6.16
C ASP A 124 14.66 0.24 6.63
N THR A 125 13.52 0.94 6.68
CA THR A 125 12.24 0.35 7.06
C THR A 125 11.13 0.86 6.15
N VAL A 126 10.28 -0.06 5.70
CA VAL A 126 9.06 0.25 4.96
C VAL A 126 7.87 -0.38 5.67
N ILE A 127 6.86 0.42 5.93
CA ILE A 127 5.62 -0.02 6.58
C ILE A 127 4.44 0.27 5.66
N LEU A 128 3.58 -0.73 5.46
CA LEU A 128 2.24 -0.54 4.91
C LEU A 128 1.25 -0.74 6.06
N GLU A 129 0.61 0.34 6.47
CA GLU A 129 -0.46 0.31 7.45
C GLU A 129 -1.78 0.58 6.74
N ILE A 130 -2.75 -0.30 6.95
CA ILE A 130 -4.06 -0.17 6.36
C ILE A 130 -5.11 -0.75 7.31
N ALA A 131 -6.14 0.01 7.62
CA ALA A 131 -7.27 -0.48 8.38
C ALA A 131 -8.03 -1.56 7.59
N GLU A 132 -8.48 -2.62 8.26
CA GLU A 132 -9.18 -3.75 7.62
C GLU A 132 -10.29 -3.29 6.66
N ARG A 133 -11.11 -2.31 7.06
CA ARG A 133 -12.17 -1.75 6.21
C ARG A 133 -11.67 -1.12 4.90
N ASN A 134 -10.40 -0.75 4.84
CA ASN A 134 -9.76 -0.10 3.69
C ASN A 134 -9.01 -1.10 2.78
N LEU A 135 -8.88 -2.39 3.16
CA LEU A 135 -8.19 -3.41 2.35
C LEU A 135 -8.75 -3.51 0.94
N ARG A 136 -10.07 -3.37 0.78
CA ARG A 136 -10.71 -3.34 -0.54
C ARG A 136 -10.18 -2.23 -1.45
N ASN A 137 -9.63 -1.15 -0.89
CA ASN A 137 -9.09 -0.04 -1.68
C ASN A 137 -7.86 -0.47 -2.50
N LEU A 138 -7.13 -1.50 -2.08
CA LEU A 138 -6.04 -2.09 -2.88
C LEU A 138 -6.57 -2.68 -4.19
N LEU A 139 -7.79 -3.23 -4.18
CA LEU A 139 -8.44 -3.76 -5.38
C LEU A 139 -9.08 -2.67 -6.24
N MET A 140 -9.34 -1.48 -5.67
CA MET A 140 -9.84 -0.32 -6.40
C MET A 140 -8.73 0.52 -7.00
N SER A 141 -7.57 0.56 -6.33
CA SER A 141 -6.41 1.36 -6.71
C SER A 141 -5.14 0.57 -6.40
N ALA A 142 -4.73 -0.28 -7.35
CA ALA A 142 -3.52 -1.08 -7.22
C ALA A 142 -2.30 -0.21 -6.90
N PRO A 143 -1.42 -0.63 -5.99
CA PRO A 143 -0.16 0.06 -5.73
C PRO A 143 0.64 0.26 -7.03
N ILE A 144 1.27 1.42 -7.17
CA ILE A 144 2.19 1.68 -8.27
C ILE A 144 3.52 1.03 -7.91
N MET A 145 3.67 -0.21 -8.31
CA MET A 145 4.85 -1.02 -8.05
C MET A 145 5.29 -1.69 -9.35
N PRO A 146 6.55 -1.53 -9.75
CA PRO A 146 7.07 -2.24 -10.91
C PRO A 146 6.94 -3.75 -10.72
N ALA A 147 6.33 -4.42 -11.69
CA ALA A 147 6.26 -5.87 -11.69
C ALA A 147 7.59 -6.46 -12.17
N PRO A 148 8.20 -7.41 -11.44
CA PRO A 148 9.42 -8.05 -11.90
C PRO A 148 9.15 -8.86 -13.18
N LEU A 149 10.09 -8.77 -14.13
CA LEU A 149 10.07 -9.58 -15.33
C LEU A 149 10.74 -10.93 -15.08
N THR A 150 10.07 -12.02 -15.48
CA THR A 150 10.59 -13.38 -15.41
C THR A 150 10.62 -14.02 -16.81
N GLU A 151 11.47 -15.01 -17.01
CA GLU A 151 11.57 -15.76 -18.27
C GLU A 151 10.52 -16.87 -18.37
N GLU A 152 9.93 -17.27 -17.24
CA GLU A 152 8.99 -18.37 -17.16
C GLU A 152 7.72 -17.99 -16.41
N ALA A 153 6.60 -18.54 -16.85
CA ALA A 153 5.34 -18.59 -16.12
C ALA A 153 4.82 -20.02 -16.08
N GLU A 154 4.18 -20.43 -14.98
CA GLU A 154 3.69 -21.81 -14.82
C GLU A 154 2.48 -22.05 -15.73
N ALA A 155 2.62 -22.91 -16.74
CA ALA A 155 1.56 -23.38 -17.66
C ALA A 155 0.61 -22.26 -18.17
N PRO A 156 1.14 -21.19 -18.77
CA PRO A 156 0.32 -20.06 -19.16
C PRO A 156 -0.65 -20.44 -20.30
N LEU A 157 -1.91 -20.01 -20.17
CA LEU A 157 -2.94 -20.12 -21.21
C LEU A 157 -3.25 -18.73 -21.76
N GLU A 158 -3.35 -18.64 -23.09
CA GLU A 158 -3.82 -17.42 -23.76
C GLU A 158 -5.29 -17.14 -23.36
N THR A 159 -5.64 -15.87 -23.26
CA THR A 159 -6.99 -15.41 -22.89
C THR A 159 -7.43 -14.24 -23.73
N ASP A 160 -8.73 -14.14 -23.95
CA ASP A 160 -9.38 -12.98 -24.56
C ASP A 160 -9.61 -11.91 -23.48
N ALA A 161 -8.62 -11.06 -23.27
CA ALA A 161 -8.67 -9.98 -22.29
C ALA A 161 -8.76 -8.61 -22.97
N VAL A 162 -9.47 -7.69 -22.35
CA VAL A 162 -9.36 -6.28 -22.70
C VAL A 162 -8.10 -5.71 -22.07
N LEU A 163 -7.13 -5.32 -22.89
CA LEU A 163 -5.86 -4.74 -22.44
C LEU A 163 -5.77 -3.27 -22.89
N LYS A 164 -5.52 -2.39 -21.94
CA LYS A 164 -5.26 -0.95 -22.12
C LYS A 164 -3.89 -0.60 -21.58
N THR A 165 -3.32 0.49 -22.10
CA THR A 165 -2.03 1.00 -21.62
C THR A 165 -2.03 2.53 -21.50
N ARG A 166 -1.28 3.05 -20.54
CA ARG A 166 -0.97 4.48 -20.36
C ARG A 166 0.40 4.63 -19.74
N THR A 167 0.96 5.84 -19.78
CA THR A 167 2.21 6.15 -19.08
C THR A 167 1.92 6.88 -17.77
N VAL A 168 2.55 6.42 -16.68
CA VAL A 168 2.43 6.98 -15.32
C VAL A 168 3.82 6.99 -14.69
N ASN A 169 4.34 8.17 -14.34
CA ASN A 169 5.60 8.33 -13.61
C ASN A 169 6.79 7.54 -14.21
N GLY A 170 6.93 7.51 -15.53
CA GLY A 170 8.00 6.77 -16.21
C GLY A 170 7.74 5.29 -16.43
N TYR A 171 6.63 4.77 -15.90
CA TYR A 171 6.19 3.39 -16.11
C TYR A 171 5.11 3.31 -17.18
N ARG A 172 5.10 2.18 -17.88
CA ARG A 172 3.98 1.77 -18.71
C ARG A 172 2.99 1.00 -17.84
N HIS A 173 1.83 1.57 -17.59
CA HIS A 173 0.74 0.95 -16.85
C HIS A 173 -0.12 0.16 -17.82
N TYR A 174 -0.11 -1.15 -17.68
CA TYR A 174 -0.99 -2.09 -18.37
C TYR A 174 -2.14 -2.46 -17.45
N TYR A 175 -3.36 -2.33 -17.94
CA TYR A 175 -4.56 -2.60 -17.15
C TYR A 175 -5.72 -3.04 -18.03
N GLY A 176 -6.65 -3.74 -17.45
CA GLY A 176 -7.79 -4.24 -18.16
C GLY A 176 -8.58 -5.26 -17.37
N TYR A 177 -9.31 -6.10 -18.06
CA TYR A 177 -10.12 -7.14 -17.44
C TYR A 177 -10.16 -8.40 -18.32
N LEU A 178 -10.41 -9.53 -17.65
CA LEU A 178 -10.65 -10.83 -18.28
C LEU A 178 -12.15 -11.02 -18.56
N GLU A 179 -12.48 -11.80 -19.58
CA GLU A 179 -13.80 -12.36 -19.71
C GLU A 179 -14.15 -13.26 -18.52
N GLU A 180 -15.42 -13.37 -18.15
CA GLU A 180 -15.87 -14.03 -16.92
C GLU A 180 -15.36 -15.48 -16.78
N ALA A 181 -15.36 -16.24 -17.89
CA ALA A 181 -14.91 -17.62 -17.88
C ALA A 181 -13.41 -17.77 -17.56
N ASP A 182 -12.58 -16.86 -18.09
CA ASP A 182 -11.15 -16.83 -17.82
C ASP A 182 -10.87 -16.33 -16.40
N ALA A 183 -11.60 -15.33 -15.95
CA ALA A 183 -11.48 -14.79 -14.59
C ALA A 183 -11.79 -15.85 -13.52
N GLN A 184 -12.81 -16.70 -13.75
CA GLN A 184 -13.16 -17.79 -12.82
C GLN A 184 -12.11 -18.92 -12.80
N ASN A 185 -11.32 -19.06 -13.87
CA ASN A 185 -10.27 -20.09 -13.99
C ASN A 185 -8.87 -19.57 -13.67
N ALA A 186 -8.68 -18.27 -13.53
CA ALA A 186 -7.38 -17.66 -13.32
C ALA A 186 -6.95 -17.73 -11.84
N ARG A 187 -5.86 -18.43 -11.56
CA ARG A 187 -5.14 -18.33 -10.29
C ARG A 187 -4.24 -17.11 -10.25
N THR A 188 -3.53 -16.85 -11.36
CA THR A 188 -2.62 -15.71 -11.53
C THR A 188 -2.79 -15.16 -12.94
N ILE A 189 -2.73 -13.86 -13.07
CA ILE A 189 -2.77 -13.16 -14.35
C ILE A 189 -1.35 -12.66 -14.64
N TYR A 190 -0.87 -12.88 -15.86
CA TYR A 190 0.41 -12.40 -16.34
C TYR A 190 0.24 -11.55 -17.59
N LEU A 191 1.09 -10.53 -17.71
CA LEU A 191 1.42 -9.93 -18.99
C LEU A 191 2.52 -10.77 -19.63
N ARG A 192 2.28 -11.25 -20.85
CA ARG A 192 3.28 -11.89 -21.70
C ARG A 192 3.83 -10.87 -22.68
N LEU A 193 5.13 -10.60 -22.58
CA LEU A 193 5.86 -9.72 -23.46
C LEU A 193 6.63 -10.58 -24.47
N SER A 194 6.50 -10.30 -25.77
CA SER A 194 7.23 -11.04 -26.81
C SER A 194 7.70 -10.10 -27.93
N ASN A 195 8.96 -10.25 -28.35
CA ASN A 195 9.51 -9.55 -29.51
C ASN A 195 9.89 -10.49 -30.66
N GLY A 196 9.44 -11.75 -30.61
CA GLY A 196 9.70 -12.79 -31.59
C GLY A 196 10.96 -13.63 -31.28
N THR A 197 11.89 -13.17 -30.46
CA THR A 197 13.09 -13.90 -30.06
C THR A 197 13.18 -14.08 -28.55
N ASP A 198 12.59 -13.18 -27.78
CA ASP A 198 12.57 -13.16 -26.32
C ASP A 198 11.11 -13.14 -25.84
N VAL A 199 10.84 -13.89 -24.78
CA VAL A 199 9.53 -13.92 -24.11
C VAL A 199 9.75 -13.73 -22.63
N ARG A 200 9.00 -12.79 -22.05
CA ARG A 200 9.03 -12.48 -20.62
C ARG A 200 7.63 -12.39 -20.07
N TYR A 201 7.51 -12.55 -18.79
CA TYR A 201 6.26 -12.49 -18.07
C TYR A 201 6.35 -11.53 -16.90
N ALA A 202 5.28 -10.80 -16.64
CA ALA A 202 5.11 -9.97 -15.47
C ALA A 202 3.78 -10.32 -14.79
N GLU A 203 3.81 -10.62 -13.51
CA GLU A 203 2.59 -10.86 -12.75
C GLU A 203 1.81 -9.57 -12.60
N ALA A 204 0.50 -9.62 -12.86
CA ALA A 204 -0.38 -8.49 -12.73
C ALA A 204 -1.13 -8.53 -11.38
N PHE A 205 -1.26 -7.38 -10.76
CA PHE A 205 -2.02 -7.22 -9.53
C PHE A 205 -3.53 -7.29 -9.84
N PRO A 206 -4.32 -8.13 -9.14
CA PRO A 206 -5.76 -8.22 -9.34
C PRO A 206 -6.46 -6.96 -8.84
N ILE A 207 -7.42 -6.45 -9.61
CA ILE A 207 -8.25 -5.30 -9.24
C ILE A 207 -9.71 -5.56 -9.59
N TYR A 208 -10.61 -4.75 -9.04
CA TYR A 208 -12.00 -4.77 -9.48
C TYR A 208 -12.16 -4.11 -10.85
N GLU A 209 -12.95 -4.70 -11.72
CA GLU A 209 -13.26 -4.10 -13.03
C GLU A 209 -13.93 -2.74 -12.90
N SER A 210 -14.77 -2.55 -11.89
CA SER A 210 -15.44 -1.27 -11.61
C SER A 210 -14.45 -0.11 -11.42
N ALA A 211 -13.21 -0.38 -10.97
CA ALA A 211 -12.15 0.62 -10.89
C ALA A 211 -11.71 1.16 -12.25
N LEU A 212 -12.06 0.45 -13.35
CA LEU A 212 -11.69 0.77 -14.72
C LEU A 212 -12.85 1.33 -15.54
N LEU A 213 -14.09 1.01 -15.18
CA LEU A 213 -15.28 1.24 -16.00
C LEU A 213 -16.25 2.26 -15.41
N ASP A 214 -15.97 2.87 -14.27
CA ASP A 214 -16.94 3.75 -13.56
C ASP A 214 -18.30 3.04 -13.32
N SER A 215 -18.27 1.72 -13.12
CA SER A 215 -19.45 0.88 -12.93
C SER A 215 -19.74 0.68 -11.44
N GLU A 216 -21.01 0.65 -11.06
CA GLU A 216 -21.44 0.28 -9.71
C GLU A 216 -21.35 -1.24 -9.44
N GLU A 217 -21.30 -2.04 -10.51
CA GLU A 217 -21.14 -3.49 -10.40
C GLU A 217 -19.69 -3.83 -10.12
N VAL A 218 -19.44 -4.47 -8.99
CA VAL A 218 -18.12 -4.89 -8.55
C VAL A 218 -17.86 -6.30 -9.03
N GLN A 219 -17.00 -6.44 -10.05
CA GLN A 219 -16.48 -7.72 -10.52
C GLN A 219 -14.99 -7.80 -10.26
N SER A 220 -14.49 -8.97 -9.89
CA SER A 220 -13.08 -9.20 -9.53
C SER A 220 -12.26 -9.78 -10.70
N ASN A 221 -12.52 -9.31 -11.91
CA ASN A 221 -11.87 -9.78 -13.14
C ASN A 221 -10.89 -8.78 -13.75
N GLY A 222 -10.64 -7.66 -13.06
CA GLY A 222 -9.69 -6.66 -13.49
C GLY A 222 -8.24 -7.00 -13.10
N PHE A 223 -7.29 -6.42 -13.82
CA PHE A 223 -5.86 -6.53 -13.56
C PHE A 223 -5.13 -5.22 -13.80
N SER A 224 -3.97 -5.07 -13.15
CA SER A 224 -3.10 -3.90 -13.25
C SER A 224 -1.64 -4.30 -13.09
N ALA A 225 -0.76 -3.84 -13.97
CA ALA A 225 0.68 -4.04 -13.84
C ALA A 225 1.44 -2.79 -14.30
N TYR A 226 2.52 -2.46 -13.63
CA TYR A 226 3.42 -1.36 -13.98
C TYR A 226 4.77 -1.95 -14.39
N LEU A 227 5.28 -1.54 -15.54
CA LEU A 227 6.58 -1.96 -16.05
C LEU A 227 7.40 -0.73 -16.43
N PRO A 228 8.72 -0.69 -16.18
CA PRO A 228 9.57 0.36 -16.69
C PRO A 228 9.41 0.51 -18.21
N ALA A 229 9.23 1.73 -18.69
CA ALA A 229 8.88 1.98 -20.09
C ALA A 229 9.96 1.44 -21.05
N ASP A 230 11.22 1.60 -20.68
CA ASP A 230 12.38 1.14 -21.44
C ASP A 230 12.50 -0.40 -21.55
N GLN A 231 11.93 -1.13 -20.58
CA GLN A 231 11.91 -2.60 -20.60
C GLN A 231 10.78 -3.19 -21.45
N THR A 232 9.87 -2.36 -21.95
CA THR A 232 8.71 -2.78 -22.74
C THR A 232 8.78 -2.35 -24.20
N ASP A 233 9.76 -1.51 -24.55
CA ASP A 233 9.92 -1.02 -25.91
C ASP A 233 10.28 -2.15 -26.88
N GLY A 234 9.53 -2.24 -27.98
CA GLY A 234 9.73 -3.28 -29.00
C GLY A 234 9.05 -4.63 -28.69
N TYR A 235 8.38 -4.75 -27.55
CA TYR A 235 7.60 -5.94 -27.22
C TYR A 235 6.12 -5.78 -27.59
N GLN A 236 5.53 -6.86 -28.08
CA GLN A 236 4.10 -7.04 -28.12
C GLN A 236 3.66 -7.61 -26.77
N VAL A 237 2.57 -7.08 -26.22
CA VAL A 237 2.07 -7.49 -24.91
C VAL A 237 0.70 -8.13 -25.07
N SER A 238 0.55 -9.32 -24.53
CA SER A 238 -0.71 -10.06 -24.42
C SER A 238 -0.96 -10.43 -22.94
N VAL A 239 -2.17 -10.88 -22.63
CA VAL A 239 -2.54 -11.35 -21.31
C VAL A 239 -2.65 -12.86 -21.34
N VAL A 240 -2.05 -13.51 -20.36
CA VAL A 240 -2.15 -14.96 -20.16
C VAL A 240 -2.52 -15.24 -18.71
N ILE A 241 -3.16 -16.36 -18.48
CA ILE A 241 -3.51 -16.79 -17.11
C ILE A 241 -2.79 -18.07 -16.75
N GLN A 242 -2.45 -18.22 -15.47
CA GLN A 242 -2.18 -19.51 -14.87
C GLN A 242 -3.52 -20.05 -14.36
N PRO A 243 -4.00 -21.19 -14.87
CA PRO A 243 -5.27 -21.72 -14.42
C PRO A 243 -5.18 -22.30 -13.00
N GLU A 244 -6.31 -22.32 -12.31
CA GLU A 244 -6.42 -23.12 -11.09
C GLU A 244 -6.16 -24.60 -11.41
N LYS A 245 -5.34 -25.28 -10.59
CA LYS A 245 -5.16 -26.74 -10.73
C LYS A 245 -6.52 -27.37 -10.48
N GLN A 246 -7.08 -28.01 -11.51
CA GLN A 246 -8.24 -28.87 -11.28
C GLN A 246 -7.85 -29.89 -10.22
N ALA A 247 -8.57 -29.91 -9.09
CA ALA A 247 -8.39 -30.97 -8.10
C ALA A 247 -8.60 -32.30 -8.81
N GLU A 248 -7.57 -33.13 -8.89
CA GLU A 248 -7.71 -34.52 -9.34
C GLU A 248 -8.79 -35.18 -8.47
N ARG A 249 -9.92 -35.53 -9.09
CA ARG A 249 -11.04 -36.21 -8.45
C ARG A 249 -10.76 -37.70 -8.34
#